data_e7ea2bd0bdab0905b9de9511e73ff271
#
_entry.id   e7ea2bd0bdab0905b9de9511e73ff271
#
_cell.length_a   1.000
_cell.length_b   1.000
_cell.length_c   1.000
_cell.angle_alpha   90.00
_cell.angle_beta   90.00
_cell.angle_gamma   90.00
#
_symmetry.space_group_name_H-M   'P 1'
#
loop_
_entity.id
_entity.type
_entity.pdbx_description
1 polymer ?
#
loop_
_entity_poly.entity_id
_entity_poly.type
_entity_poly.pdbx_seq_one_letter_code
_entity_poly.pdbx_strand_id
1 'polypeptide(L)'
;MTATKPTLRPERPFFSSGPTAKFPGWSLDTLKTESLGRSHRSSVGKARLKYAIDLSKELLGVPDDYLVGIMPGSDTGALECAMWTMLGAGPATVAAWESFGNVWIQDAVKQLKLPDLQVLDAPYGEIPDLNSIPQDNDVVFTWNGTTSGARIPNTDWLAPDRKGITINDATSAVFAQEMDWAKLDATTYSWQKVMGSEAQHGMLILSPKAVERIESYDPEWPLPKLFRLKKGGKLNTAIFEGATINTPSMLATEDYIDALEWAQAMGGRKAMFERADANAKIVLDWIEATPWLRNMVADPAKRTNTGVCFVFQGEWFDGLSADEQAAVPGKIYKMLEAEGVGYDFNGYRDAPPSLRIWCGGTVEAEDI
;
A
#
# COMPACT_ATOMS: atom_id res chain seq x y z
N MET A 1 -21.90 9.71 -32.51
CA MET A 1 -20.58 10.05 -33.07
C MET A 1 -19.72 8.79 -32.96
N THR A 2 -19.18 8.30 -34.07
CA THR A 2 -18.18 7.22 -34.04
C THR A 2 -16.88 7.83 -33.47
N ALA A 3 -16.47 7.41 -32.28
CA ALA A 3 -15.21 7.84 -31.72
C ALA A 3 -14.07 7.38 -32.64
N THR A 4 -13.17 8.30 -32.98
CA THR A 4 -11.97 7.96 -33.74
C THR A 4 -10.98 7.30 -32.78
N LYS A 5 -10.46 6.13 -33.17
CA LYS A 5 -9.45 5.42 -32.38
C LYS A 5 -8.19 6.30 -32.27
N PRO A 6 -7.64 6.48 -31.05
CA PRO A 6 -6.38 7.19 -30.87
C PRO A 6 -5.22 6.57 -31.66
N THR A 7 -4.33 7.39 -32.15
CA THR A 7 -3.10 6.95 -32.86
C THR A 7 -1.90 6.87 -31.95
N LEU A 8 -1.90 7.64 -30.87
CA LEU A 8 -0.88 7.53 -29.81
C LEU A 8 -1.05 6.23 -29.06
N ARG A 9 0.07 5.62 -28.69
CA ARG A 9 0.14 4.40 -27.91
C ARG A 9 1.09 4.60 -26.75
N PRO A 10 0.81 4.01 -25.58
CA PRO A 10 1.77 4.03 -24.49
C PRO A 10 3.05 3.29 -24.89
N GLU A 11 4.18 3.78 -24.47
CA GLU A 11 5.47 3.09 -24.61
C GLU A 11 5.54 1.93 -23.61
N ARG A 12 4.99 2.15 -22.40
CA ARG A 12 5.01 1.19 -21.28
C ARG A 12 3.59 0.95 -20.75
N PRO A 13 2.81 0.09 -21.40
CA PRO A 13 1.39 -0.11 -21.12
C PRO A 13 1.11 -0.95 -19.86
N PHE A 14 1.84 -0.71 -18.75
CA PHE A 14 1.78 -1.50 -17.53
C PHE A 14 1.05 -0.74 -16.42
N PHE A 15 -0.21 -1.10 -16.17
CA PHE A 15 -1.08 -0.43 -15.21
C PHE A 15 -1.48 -1.29 -14.00
N SER A 16 -0.70 -2.36 -13.73
CA SER A 16 -0.89 -3.18 -12.54
C SER A 16 -0.78 -2.36 -11.27
N SER A 17 -1.65 -2.64 -10.30
CA SER A 17 -1.58 -2.03 -8.97
C SER A 17 -0.71 -2.80 -7.99
N GLY A 18 0.09 -3.75 -8.48
CA GLY A 18 1.07 -4.47 -7.68
C GLY A 18 1.24 -5.93 -8.10
N PRO A 19 2.45 -6.28 -8.54
CA PRO A 19 3.60 -5.40 -8.80
C PRO A 19 3.27 -4.29 -9.79
N THR A 20 3.84 -3.10 -9.59
CA THR A 20 3.65 -1.96 -10.49
C THR A 20 4.82 -1.84 -11.49
N ALA A 21 4.66 -0.98 -12.49
CA ALA A 21 5.73 -0.72 -13.44
C ALA A 21 7.00 -0.22 -12.74
N LYS A 22 8.16 -0.67 -13.22
CA LYS A 22 9.46 -0.11 -12.82
C LYS A 22 9.53 1.37 -13.17
N PHE A 23 10.38 2.13 -12.50
CA PHE A 23 10.60 3.53 -12.85
C PHE A 23 11.19 3.70 -14.26
N PRO A 24 11.01 4.85 -14.92
CA PRO A 24 11.56 5.10 -16.26
C PRO A 24 13.09 5.00 -16.30
N GLY A 25 13.59 4.24 -17.25
CA GLY A 25 15.04 4.02 -17.41
C GLY A 25 15.60 2.89 -16.54
N TRP A 26 14.78 2.21 -15.73
CA TRP A 26 15.23 1.03 -14.98
C TRP A 26 15.70 -0.09 -15.92
N SER A 27 16.81 -0.72 -15.55
CA SER A 27 17.30 -1.95 -16.19
C SER A 27 18.07 -2.81 -15.19
N LEU A 28 18.26 -4.07 -15.50
CA LEU A 28 19.11 -4.94 -14.68
C LEU A 28 20.57 -4.47 -14.60
N ASP A 29 21.04 -3.72 -15.60
CA ASP A 29 22.41 -3.22 -15.66
C ASP A 29 22.66 -2.04 -14.71
N THR A 30 21.61 -1.40 -14.19
CA THR A 30 21.73 -0.32 -13.18
C THR A 30 21.93 -0.85 -11.77
N LEU A 31 21.58 -2.12 -11.53
CA LEU A 31 21.61 -2.69 -10.19
C LEU A 31 23.05 -2.93 -9.71
N LYS A 32 23.33 -2.54 -8.48
CA LYS A 32 24.59 -2.84 -7.79
C LYS A 32 24.61 -4.33 -7.42
N THR A 33 25.68 -5.02 -7.76
CA THR A 33 25.76 -6.49 -7.61
C THR A 33 26.74 -6.96 -6.54
N GLU A 34 27.46 -6.05 -5.86
CA GLU A 34 28.52 -6.38 -4.90
C GLU A 34 28.02 -7.14 -3.66
N SER A 35 26.74 -6.99 -3.35
CA SER A 35 26.10 -7.71 -2.24
C SER A 35 25.59 -9.09 -2.64
N LEU A 36 25.43 -9.36 -3.94
CA LEU A 36 24.86 -10.62 -4.44
C LEU A 36 25.82 -11.80 -4.21
N GLY A 37 25.27 -12.93 -3.77
CA GLY A 37 26.07 -14.11 -3.42
C GLY A 37 26.88 -13.97 -2.13
N ARG A 38 26.83 -12.80 -1.47
CA ARG A 38 27.42 -12.56 -0.15
C ARG A 38 26.41 -12.86 0.96
N SER A 39 26.90 -13.18 2.15
CA SER A 39 26.01 -13.28 3.31
C SER A 39 25.37 -11.92 3.60
N HIS A 40 24.04 -11.87 3.75
CA HIS A 40 23.32 -10.67 4.23
C HIS A 40 23.81 -10.23 5.63
N ARG A 41 24.50 -11.10 6.37
CA ARG A 41 25.11 -10.80 7.69
C ARG A 41 26.53 -10.28 7.58
N SER A 42 27.12 -10.28 6.40
CA SER A 42 28.43 -9.62 6.17
C SER A 42 28.30 -8.11 6.35
N SER A 43 29.43 -7.43 6.50
CA SER A 43 29.45 -5.95 6.60
C SER A 43 28.77 -5.29 5.38
N VAL A 44 29.07 -5.80 4.17
CA VAL A 44 28.46 -5.31 2.91
C VAL A 44 26.95 -5.56 2.91
N GLY A 45 26.50 -6.78 3.20
CA GLY A 45 25.06 -7.10 3.20
C GLY A 45 24.28 -6.26 4.19
N LYS A 46 24.78 -6.13 5.43
CA LYS A 46 24.15 -5.28 6.44
C LYS A 46 24.12 -3.80 6.05
N ALA A 47 25.20 -3.30 5.45
CA ALA A 47 25.28 -1.91 5.03
C ALA A 47 24.24 -1.61 3.94
N ARG A 48 24.02 -2.52 2.99
CA ARG A 48 22.99 -2.33 1.94
C ARG A 48 21.58 -2.38 2.52
N LEU A 49 21.28 -3.32 3.42
CA LEU A 49 19.99 -3.41 4.11
C LEU A 49 19.73 -2.16 4.97
N LYS A 50 20.76 -1.69 5.72
CA LYS A 50 20.66 -0.45 6.50
C LYS A 50 20.44 0.75 5.60
N TYR A 51 21.11 0.82 4.47
CA TYR A 51 20.96 1.92 3.50
C TYR A 51 19.54 1.97 2.92
N ALA A 52 18.94 0.82 2.59
CA ALA A 52 17.55 0.77 2.18
C ALA A 52 16.59 1.31 3.27
N ILE A 53 16.86 0.97 4.54
CA ILE A 53 16.09 1.46 5.69
C ILE A 53 16.24 2.98 5.82
N ASP A 54 17.47 3.49 5.83
CA ASP A 54 17.77 4.90 6.06
C ASP A 54 17.22 5.79 4.95
N LEU A 55 17.40 5.39 3.71
CA LEU A 55 16.90 6.13 2.56
C LEU A 55 15.36 6.12 2.51
N SER A 56 14.73 5.01 2.89
CA SER A 56 13.27 4.98 3.06
C SER A 56 12.80 5.95 4.12
N LYS A 57 13.46 5.95 5.29
CA LYS A 57 13.14 6.86 6.40
C LYS A 57 13.27 8.32 5.98
N GLU A 58 14.35 8.67 5.30
CA GLU A 58 14.62 10.02 4.78
C GLU A 58 13.54 10.45 3.78
N LEU A 59 13.31 9.66 2.73
CA LEU A 59 12.38 10.00 1.66
C LEU A 59 10.93 10.09 2.13
N LEU A 60 10.53 9.28 3.11
CA LEU A 60 9.20 9.35 3.70
C LEU A 60 9.07 10.48 4.73
N GLY A 61 10.18 11.08 5.17
CA GLY A 61 10.19 12.08 6.23
C GLY A 61 9.70 11.52 7.57
N VAL A 62 10.04 10.27 7.86
CA VAL A 62 9.72 9.62 9.14
C VAL A 62 10.52 10.29 10.26
N PRO A 63 9.91 10.64 11.41
CA PRO A 63 10.60 11.28 12.52
C PRO A 63 11.81 10.49 13.02
N ASP A 64 12.81 11.19 13.58
CA ASP A 64 14.08 10.57 13.99
C ASP A 64 13.93 9.50 15.08
N ASP A 65 12.95 9.66 15.97
CA ASP A 65 12.64 8.75 17.06
C ASP A 65 11.81 7.53 16.65
N TYR A 66 11.37 7.47 15.39
CA TYR A 66 10.70 6.30 14.82
C TYR A 66 11.71 5.29 14.28
N LEU A 67 11.35 4.03 14.32
CA LEU A 67 12.15 2.93 13.79
C LEU A 67 11.56 2.42 12.47
N VAL A 68 12.43 2.10 11.51
CA VAL A 68 12.03 1.53 10.21
C VAL A 68 12.78 0.21 10.01
N GLY A 69 12.05 -0.88 9.73
CA GLY A 69 12.64 -2.21 9.60
C GLY A 69 12.11 -2.99 8.41
N ILE A 70 12.94 -3.88 7.86
CA ILE A 70 12.59 -4.78 6.76
C ILE A 70 11.99 -6.06 7.32
N MET A 71 10.77 -6.39 6.88
CA MET A 71 10.01 -7.56 7.32
C MET A 71 9.85 -8.57 6.18
N PRO A 72 9.76 -9.87 6.48
CA PRO A 72 9.49 -10.90 5.48
C PRO A 72 8.03 -10.91 5.05
N GLY A 73 7.75 -11.37 3.83
CA GLY A 73 6.40 -11.68 3.37
C GLY A 73 5.59 -10.49 2.85
N SER A 74 6.26 -9.48 2.27
CA SER A 74 5.68 -8.24 1.78
C SER A 74 4.90 -7.50 2.89
N ASP A 75 3.94 -6.66 2.54
CA ASP A 75 3.08 -6.00 3.52
C ASP A 75 2.26 -6.98 4.35
N THR A 76 1.80 -8.07 3.76
CA THR A 76 1.06 -9.11 4.50
C THR A 76 1.82 -9.55 5.75
N GLY A 77 3.11 -9.90 5.60
CA GLY A 77 3.92 -10.30 6.75
C GLY A 77 4.23 -9.16 7.71
N ALA A 78 4.37 -7.92 7.21
CA ALA A 78 4.63 -6.75 8.04
C ALA A 78 3.41 -6.37 8.88
N LEU A 79 2.22 -6.33 8.28
CA LEU A 79 0.99 -5.99 8.99
C LEU A 79 0.56 -7.09 9.96
N GLU A 80 0.59 -8.36 9.54
CA GLU A 80 0.34 -9.47 10.46
C GLU A 80 1.33 -9.46 11.63
N CYS A 81 2.61 -9.18 11.39
CA CYS A 81 3.58 -9.03 12.47
C CYS A 81 3.17 -7.94 13.46
N ALA A 82 2.71 -6.78 12.97
CA ALA A 82 2.21 -5.69 13.81
C ALA A 82 0.96 -6.11 14.59
N MET A 83 -0.04 -6.70 13.92
CA MET A 83 -1.28 -7.16 14.55
C MET A 83 -1.02 -8.22 15.63
N TRP A 84 -0.27 -9.29 15.28
CA TRP A 84 0.02 -10.39 16.22
C TRP A 84 0.86 -9.96 17.42
N THR A 85 1.70 -8.94 17.26
CA THR A 85 2.59 -8.48 18.32
C THR A 85 1.94 -7.47 19.26
N MET A 86 1.01 -6.65 18.76
CA MET A 86 0.54 -5.47 19.50
C MET A 86 -0.94 -5.50 19.89
N LEU A 87 -1.80 -6.25 19.18
CA LEU A 87 -3.23 -6.35 19.52
C LEU A 87 -3.49 -7.27 20.71
N GLY A 88 -4.64 -7.07 21.36
CA GLY A 88 -5.08 -7.88 22.50
C GLY A 88 -4.72 -7.31 23.88
N ALA A 89 -3.98 -6.20 23.93
CA ALA A 89 -3.72 -5.49 25.19
C ALA A 89 -4.94 -4.68 25.69
N GLY A 90 -5.90 -4.42 24.81
CA GLY A 90 -7.13 -3.69 25.07
C GLY A 90 -8.14 -3.90 23.95
N PRO A 91 -9.26 -3.17 23.97
CA PRO A 91 -10.24 -3.22 22.90
C PRO A 91 -9.66 -2.76 21.58
N ALA A 92 -10.18 -3.29 20.47
CA ALA A 92 -9.69 -2.98 19.14
C ALA A 92 -10.82 -2.63 18.17
N THR A 93 -10.50 -1.82 17.16
CA THR A 93 -11.35 -1.58 15.99
C THR A 93 -10.59 -1.95 14.73
N VAL A 94 -11.20 -2.71 13.83
CA VAL A 94 -10.68 -2.91 12.47
C VAL A 94 -11.62 -2.24 11.48
N ALA A 95 -11.08 -1.29 10.72
CA ALA A 95 -11.84 -0.55 9.72
C ALA A 95 -11.41 -0.95 8.30
N ALA A 96 -12.37 -1.39 7.47
CA ALA A 96 -12.13 -1.85 6.11
C ALA A 96 -13.19 -1.33 5.13
N TRP A 97 -12.82 -1.23 3.85
CA TRP A 97 -13.72 -0.78 2.76
C TRP A 97 -13.29 -1.35 1.39
N GLU A 98 -12.55 -2.45 1.43
CA GLU A 98 -12.14 -3.18 0.24
C GLU A 98 -11.50 -4.53 0.60
N SER A 99 -11.13 -5.32 -0.41
CA SER A 99 -10.71 -6.72 -0.24
C SER A 99 -9.53 -6.91 0.72
N PHE A 100 -8.49 -6.07 0.67
CA PHE A 100 -7.31 -6.23 1.55
C PHE A 100 -7.65 -5.88 2.99
N GLY A 101 -8.35 -4.77 3.22
CA GLY A 101 -8.85 -4.43 4.55
C GLY A 101 -9.73 -5.53 5.15
N ASN A 102 -10.53 -6.20 4.32
CA ASN A 102 -11.36 -7.33 4.75
C ASN A 102 -10.53 -8.54 5.17
N VAL A 103 -9.33 -8.75 4.63
CA VAL A 103 -8.41 -9.80 5.12
C VAL A 103 -7.99 -9.49 6.56
N TRP A 104 -7.70 -8.24 6.88
CA TRP A 104 -7.33 -7.82 8.25
C TRP A 104 -8.49 -7.99 9.24
N ILE A 105 -9.74 -7.77 8.80
CA ILE A 105 -10.92 -8.15 9.60
C ILE A 105 -10.93 -9.65 9.87
N GLN A 106 -10.71 -10.49 8.85
CA GLN A 106 -10.70 -11.95 9.03
C GLN A 106 -9.61 -12.40 10.00
N ASP A 107 -8.44 -11.77 9.96
CA ASP A 107 -7.34 -12.06 10.88
C ASP A 107 -7.72 -11.71 12.32
N ALA A 108 -8.26 -10.53 12.55
CA ALA A 108 -8.70 -10.11 13.88
C ALA A 108 -9.83 -11.00 14.44
N VAL A 109 -10.82 -11.34 13.60
CA VAL A 109 -12.00 -12.13 14.01
C VAL A 109 -11.71 -13.61 14.14
N LYS A 110 -11.04 -14.22 13.13
CA LYS A 110 -10.94 -15.68 13.02
C LYS A 110 -9.63 -16.23 13.52
N GLN A 111 -8.53 -15.50 13.36
CA GLN A 111 -7.20 -15.98 13.75
C GLN A 111 -6.85 -15.51 15.16
N LEU A 112 -6.83 -14.21 15.41
CA LEU A 112 -6.56 -13.63 16.71
C LEU A 112 -7.73 -13.79 17.69
N LYS A 113 -8.97 -13.84 17.18
CA LYS A 113 -10.22 -14.01 17.97
C LYS A 113 -10.31 -12.97 19.08
N LEU A 114 -10.05 -11.71 18.73
CA LEU A 114 -10.05 -10.61 19.69
C LEU A 114 -11.41 -10.51 20.39
N PRO A 115 -11.46 -10.52 21.75
CA PRO A 115 -12.73 -10.56 22.46
C PRO A 115 -13.52 -9.25 22.36
N ASP A 116 -12.85 -8.12 22.45
CA ASP A 116 -13.45 -6.78 22.44
C ASP A 116 -13.14 -6.08 21.11
N LEU A 117 -13.70 -6.64 20.02
CA LEU A 117 -13.46 -6.17 18.66
C LEU A 117 -14.68 -5.45 18.10
N GLN A 118 -14.50 -4.19 17.69
CA GLN A 118 -15.40 -3.47 16.80
C GLN A 118 -14.96 -3.66 15.36
N VAL A 119 -15.88 -4.02 14.48
CA VAL A 119 -15.64 -4.05 13.03
C VAL A 119 -16.42 -2.91 12.38
N LEU A 120 -15.71 -2.08 11.62
CA LEU A 120 -16.30 -1.04 10.77
C LEU A 120 -16.05 -1.41 9.32
N ASP A 121 -17.11 -1.69 8.59
CA ASP A 121 -17.07 -2.08 7.19
C ASP A 121 -17.88 -1.12 6.34
N ALA A 122 -17.44 -0.89 5.12
CA ALA A 122 -18.14 -0.08 4.14
C ALA A 122 -18.10 -0.73 2.76
N PRO A 123 -19.13 -0.50 1.91
CA PRO A 123 -19.13 -1.00 0.55
C PRO A 123 -18.05 -0.34 -0.31
N TYR A 124 -17.73 -0.96 -1.43
CA TYR A 124 -16.78 -0.43 -2.40
C TYR A 124 -17.13 0.99 -2.83
N GLY A 125 -16.14 1.88 -2.81
CA GLY A 125 -16.28 3.30 -3.14
C GLY A 125 -16.64 4.20 -1.96
N GLU A 126 -16.88 3.63 -0.80
CA GLU A 126 -17.14 4.35 0.45
C GLU A 126 -16.07 4.03 1.50
N ILE A 127 -16.02 4.81 2.57
CA ILE A 127 -15.27 4.50 3.79
C ILE A 127 -16.23 4.64 4.98
N PRO A 128 -16.08 3.82 6.04
CA PRO A 128 -16.94 3.90 7.21
C PRO A 128 -16.74 5.22 7.97
N ASP A 129 -17.63 5.51 8.91
CA ASP A 129 -17.47 6.67 9.78
C ASP A 129 -16.35 6.42 10.81
N LEU A 130 -15.15 6.89 10.48
CA LEU A 130 -13.98 6.76 11.34
C LEU A 130 -14.09 7.58 12.63
N ASN A 131 -14.95 8.61 12.68
CA ASN A 131 -15.16 9.39 13.91
C ASN A 131 -15.92 8.59 14.97
N SER A 132 -16.55 7.49 14.60
CA SER A 132 -17.21 6.58 15.55
C SER A 132 -16.26 5.70 16.33
N ILE A 133 -14.96 5.70 16.00
CA ILE A 133 -13.95 4.85 16.66
C ILE A 133 -13.60 5.41 18.03
N PRO A 134 -13.76 4.61 19.12
CA PRO A 134 -13.33 5.02 20.45
C PRO A 134 -11.82 5.25 20.51
N GLN A 135 -11.38 6.37 21.09
CA GLN A 135 -9.96 6.75 21.13
C GLN A 135 -9.09 5.86 22.07
N ASP A 136 -9.72 5.04 22.89
CA ASP A 136 -9.06 4.05 23.74
C ASP A 136 -8.83 2.72 23.00
N ASN A 137 -9.49 2.50 21.84
CA ASN A 137 -9.30 1.29 21.04
C ASN A 137 -7.99 1.34 20.24
N ASP A 138 -7.32 0.19 20.16
CA ASP A 138 -6.31 -0.04 19.12
C ASP A 138 -7.02 -0.09 17.77
N VAL A 139 -6.46 0.54 16.75
CA VAL A 139 -7.13 0.68 15.46
C VAL A 139 -6.29 0.10 14.34
N VAL A 140 -6.85 -0.88 13.62
CA VAL A 140 -6.27 -1.38 12.35
C VAL A 140 -7.06 -0.81 11.19
N PHE A 141 -6.38 -0.22 10.23
CA PHE A 141 -7.02 0.33 9.04
C PHE A 141 -6.09 0.35 7.83
N THR A 142 -6.69 0.41 6.65
CA THR A 142 -5.97 0.59 5.39
C THR A 142 -6.02 2.07 5.01
N TRP A 143 -4.86 2.71 4.82
CA TRP A 143 -4.82 4.12 4.41
C TRP A 143 -5.49 4.35 3.06
N ASN A 144 -5.24 3.44 2.13
CA ASN A 144 -5.65 3.56 0.75
C ASN A 144 -6.14 2.22 0.21
N GLY A 145 -7.43 2.10 -0.01
CA GLY A 145 -8.05 0.89 -0.56
C GLY A 145 -7.68 0.69 -2.03
N THR A 146 -6.68 -0.14 -2.29
CA THR A 146 -6.17 -0.41 -3.64
C THR A 146 -7.23 -0.97 -4.60
N THR A 147 -8.21 -1.69 -4.09
CA THR A 147 -9.24 -2.36 -4.90
C THR A 147 -10.53 -1.55 -5.04
N SER A 148 -10.70 -0.52 -4.21
CA SER A 148 -11.88 0.37 -4.23
C SER A 148 -11.58 1.77 -4.73
N GLY A 149 -10.31 2.18 -4.74
CA GLY A 149 -9.91 3.54 -5.05
C GLY A 149 -10.25 4.56 -3.95
N ALA A 150 -10.68 4.09 -2.76
CA ALA A 150 -11.05 4.95 -1.64
C ALA A 150 -9.89 5.06 -0.64
N ARG A 151 -9.58 6.30 -0.22
CA ARG A 151 -8.56 6.58 0.80
C ARG A 151 -9.16 7.38 1.95
N ILE A 152 -8.53 7.32 3.12
CA ILE A 152 -8.85 8.26 4.18
C ILE A 152 -8.47 9.68 3.75
N PRO A 153 -9.36 10.68 3.98
CA PRO A 153 -9.06 12.06 3.56
C PRO A 153 -8.02 12.74 4.46
N ASN A 154 -7.98 12.39 5.73
CA ASN A 154 -7.08 12.94 6.74
C ASN A 154 -7.07 12.04 7.99
N THR A 155 -6.32 12.44 9.01
CA THR A 155 -6.23 11.78 10.33
C THR A 155 -6.91 12.56 11.46
N ASP A 156 -7.81 13.49 11.16
CA ASP A 156 -8.46 14.35 12.17
C ASP A 156 -9.32 13.57 13.15
N TRP A 157 -9.80 12.39 12.75
CA TRP A 157 -10.52 11.44 13.58
C TRP A 157 -9.66 10.77 14.66
N LEU A 158 -8.33 10.87 14.59
CA LEU A 158 -7.39 10.39 15.60
C LEU A 158 -7.04 11.52 16.58
N ALA A 159 -7.46 11.41 17.83
CA ALA A 159 -7.08 12.36 18.87
C ALA A 159 -5.57 12.24 19.18
N PRO A 160 -4.88 13.36 19.44
CA PRO A 160 -3.43 13.35 19.69
C PRO A 160 -3.06 12.67 21.03
N ASP A 161 -3.99 12.62 21.99
CA ASP A 161 -3.85 12.05 23.33
C ASP A 161 -4.53 10.69 23.48
N ARG A 162 -4.90 10.02 22.37
CA ARG A 162 -5.54 8.69 22.38
C ARG A 162 -4.68 7.66 23.11
N LYS A 163 -5.31 6.72 23.80
CA LYS A 163 -4.62 5.62 24.49
C LYS A 163 -4.32 4.45 23.55
N GLY A 164 -5.27 4.10 22.67
CA GLY A 164 -5.09 3.05 21.68
C GLY A 164 -3.99 3.36 20.69
N ILE A 165 -3.35 2.34 20.13
CA ILE A 165 -2.37 2.47 19.05
C ILE A 165 -3.05 2.38 17.68
N THR A 166 -2.39 2.91 16.66
CA THR A 166 -2.78 2.70 15.25
C THR A 166 -1.87 1.68 14.58
N ILE A 167 -2.47 0.79 13.80
CA ILE A 167 -1.78 -0.14 12.90
C ILE A 167 -2.34 0.13 11.50
N ASN A 168 -1.49 0.65 10.61
CA ASN A 168 -1.89 1.22 9.35
C ASN A 168 -1.21 0.51 8.17
N ASP A 169 -2.02 -0.12 7.30
CA ASP A 169 -1.58 -0.57 5.99
C ASP A 169 -1.57 0.63 5.02
N ALA A 170 -0.39 1.13 4.72
CA ALA A 170 -0.18 2.24 3.79
C ALA A 170 0.47 1.81 2.46
N THR A 171 0.38 0.54 2.13
CA THR A 171 1.09 -0.12 1.03
C THR A 171 0.95 0.59 -0.31
N SER A 172 -0.23 1.07 -0.64
CA SER A 172 -0.47 1.78 -1.92
C SER A 172 -0.53 3.30 -1.77
N ALA A 173 -0.11 3.83 -0.61
CA ALA A 173 -0.18 5.25 -0.27
C ALA A 173 1.20 5.89 -0.07
N VAL A 174 2.10 5.23 0.68
CA VAL A 174 3.44 5.78 0.93
C VAL A 174 4.17 6.08 -0.38
N PHE A 175 4.98 7.13 -0.40
CA PHE A 175 5.62 7.75 -1.56
C PHE A 175 4.66 8.40 -2.57
N ALA A 176 3.34 8.33 -2.38
CA ALA A 176 2.35 9.01 -3.21
C ALA A 176 1.46 9.97 -2.44
N GLN A 177 1.38 9.82 -1.10
CA GLN A 177 0.52 10.61 -0.23
C GLN A 177 1.27 11.00 1.05
N GLU A 178 0.94 12.16 1.60
CA GLU A 178 1.51 12.63 2.86
C GLU A 178 1.01 11.77 4.03
N MET A 179 1.91 11.46 4.97
CA MET A 179 1.60 10.74 6.20
C MET A 179 1.71 11.67 7.40
N ASP A 180 0.69 11.73 8.23
CA ASP A 180 0.73 12.44 9.53
C ASP A 180 1.37 11.52 10.59
N TRP A 181 2.71 11.43 10.55
CA TRP A 181 3.47 10.52 11.41
C TRP A 181 3.14 10.69 12.89
N ALA A 182 2.83 11.90 13.35
CA ALA A 182 2.51 12.16 14.76
C ALA A 182 1.28 11.38 15.27
N LYS A 183 0.43 10.90 14.37
CA LYS A 183 -0.77 10.14 14.68
C LYS A 183 -0.69 8.65 14.31
N LEU A 184 0.45 8.20 13.74
CA LEU A 184 0.64 6.82 13.27
C LEU A 184 1.64 6.09 14.15
N ASP A 185 1.21 4.97 14.77
CA ASP A 185 2.07 4.22 15.69
C ASP A 185 2.81 3.07 14.99
N ALA A 186 2.09 2.24 14.22
CA ALA A 186 2.68 1.23 13.37
C ALA A 186 2.17 1.44 11.93
N THR A 187 3.06 1.64 10.99
CA THR A 187 2.73 1.77 9.57
C THR A 187 3.49 0.74 8.77
N THR A 188 2.79 0.07 7.88
CA THR A 188 3.37 -0.96 7.02
C THR A 188 3.19 -0.64 5.54
N TYR A 189 4.10 -1.15 4.73
CA TYR A 189 4.03 -1.11 3.28
C TYR A 189 4.97 -2.13 2.64
N SER A 190 4.84 -2.31 1.34
CA SER A 190 5.72 -3.17 0.57
C SER A 190 6.28 -2.49 -0.69
N TRP A 191 7.39 -3.02 -1.19
CA TRP A 191 8.24 -2.39 -2.20
C TRP A 191 7.63 -2.35 -3.61
N GLN A 192 6.74 -3.30 -3.94
CA GLN A 192 6.19 -3.50 -5.28
C GLN A 192 5.06 -2.56 -5.68
N LYS A 193 4.76 -1.54 -4.86
CA LYS A 193 3.69 -0.57 -5.12
C LYS A 193 4.27 0.73 -5.70
N VAL A 194 4.23 1.84 -4.97
CA VAL A 194 4.59 3.16 -5.52
C VAL A 194 6.03 3.22 -6.04
N MET A 195 6.95 2.44 -5.46
CA MET A 195 8.34 2.38 -5.89
C MET A 195 8.59 1.45 -7.09
N GLY A 196 7.62 0.62 -7.47
CA GLY A 196 7.75 -0.28 -8.63
C GLY A 196 8.85 -1.34 -8.50
N SER A 197 9.30 -1.61 -7.27
CA SER A 197 10.36 -2.61 -7.02
C SER A 197 9.78 -4.02 -6.94
N GLU A 198 10.65 -5.03 -6.85
CA GLU A 198 10.19 -6.39 -6.64
C GLU A 198 9.54 -6.56 -5.26
N ALA A 199 8.49 -7.36 -5.21
CA ALA A 199 7.88 -7.82 -3.96
C ALA A 199 8.90 -8.63 -3.13
N GLN A 200 8.54 -9.28 -2.11
CA GLN A 200 9.34 -10.13 -1.21
C GLN A 200 9.40 -9.58 0.22
N HIS A 201 9.58 -8.27 0.39
CA HIS A 201 9.75 -7.64 1.69
C HIS A 201 8.65 -6.62 1.96
N GLY A 202 8.21 -6.58 3.22
CA GLY A 202 7.46 -5.49 3.79
C GLY A 202 8.37 -4.55 4.57
N MET A 203 7.85 -3.39 4.89
CA MET A 203 8.47 -2.43 5.80
C MET A 203 7.55 -2.23 7.00
N LEU A 204 8.14 -2.12 8.17
CA LEU A 204 7.46 -1.82 9.42
C LEU A 204 8.07 -0.55 10.02
N ILE A 205 7.25 0.47 10.17
CA ILE A 205 7.60 1.75 10.81
C ILE A 205 6.92 1.78 12.18
N LEU A 206 7.68 2.01 13.23
CA LEU A 206 7.20 2.03 14.61
C LEU A 206 7.45 3.37 15.29
N SER A 207 6.41 3.97 15.86
CA SER A 207 6.52 5.12 16.76
C SER A 207 7.12 4.70 18.11
N PRO A 208 7.59 5.65 18.93
CA PRO A 208 7.97 5.37 20.33
C PRO A 208 6.83 4.70 21.12
N LYS A 209 5.58 5.07 20.88
CA LYS A 209 4.40 4.46 21.52
C LYS A 209 4.19 3.01 21.10
N ALA A 210 4.41 2.68 19.83
CA ALA A 210 4.37 1.29 19.37
C ALA A 210 5.51 0.45 19.98
N VAL A 211 6.71 1.03 20.11
CA VAL A 211 7.84 0.38 20.81
C VAL A 211 7.48 0.09 22.27
N GLU A 212 6.93 1.08 22.98
CA GLU A 212 6.47 0.90 24.36
C GLU A 212 5.41 -0.22 24.48
N ARG A 213 4.44 -0.26 23.54
CA ARG A 213 3.44 -1.34 23.48
C ARG A 213 4.10 -2.71 23.30
N ILE A 214 5.04 -2.83 22.38
CA ILE A 214 5.76 -4.09 22.13
C ILE A 214 6.52 -4.53 23.39
N GLU A 215 7.18 -3.62 24.10
CA GLU A 215 7.98 -3.94 25.29
C GLU A 215 7.13 -4.27 26.51
N SER A 216 5.99 -3.61 26.69
CA SER A 216 5.14 -3.75 27.89
C SER A 216 4.08 -4.85 27.78
N TYR A 217 3.85 -5.39 26.59
CA TYR A 217 2.79 -6.39 26.35
C TYR A 217 3.35 -7.68 25.75
N ASP A 218 2.87 -8.80 26.23
CA ASP A 218 3.09 -10.13 25.66
C ASP A 218 1.75 -10.73 25.24
N PRO A 219 1.52 -11.01 23.95
CA PRO A 219 0.26 -11.57 23.49
C PRO A 219 0.03 -13.00 24.05
N GLU A 220 -1.22 -13.36 24.30
CA GLU A 220 -1.60 -14.68 24.84
C GLU A 220 -1.42 -15.82 23.84
N TRP A 221 -1.39 -15.50 22.53
CA TRP A 221 -1.18 -16.48 21.46
C TRP A 221 0.30 -16.67 21.14
N PRO A 222 0.67 -17.85 20.63
CA PRO A 222 2.05 -18.11 20.23
C PRO A 222 2.45 -17.26 19.03
N LEU A 223 3.62 -16.61 19.11
CA LEU A 223 4.20 -15.87 18.00
C LEU A 223 5.09 -16.75 17.12
N PRO A 224 4.82 -16.86 15.82
CA PRO A 224 5.76 -17.40 14.85
C PRO A 224 7.11 -16.67 14.94
N LYS A 225 8.21 -17.35 14.62
CA LYS A 225 9.55 -16.73 14.65
C LYS A 225 9.62 -15.43 13.87
N LEU A 226 8.93 -15.34 12.74
CA LEU A 226 8.91 -14.18 11.86
C LEU A 226 8.25 -12.94 12.48
N PHE A 227 7.45 -13.13 13.54
CA PHE A 227 6.74 -12.06 14.25
C PHE A 227 7.38 -11.70 15.60
N ARG A 228 8.51 -12.32 15.95
CA ARG A 228 9.17 -12.09 17.24
C ARG A 228 10.07 -10.86 17.18
N LEU A 229 9.50 -9.70 17.49
CA LEU A 229 10.22 -8.42 17.53
C LEU A 229 11.02 -8.23 18.83
N LYS A 230 10.77 -9.04 19.87
CA LYS A 230 11.46 -8.93 21.16
C LYS A 230 12.62 -9.91 21.32
N LYS A 231 13.63 -9.48 22.08
CA LYS A 231 14.73 -10.29 22.56
C LYS A 231 15.01 -9.91 24.03
N GLY A 232 14.86 -10.88 24.95
CA GLY A 232 15.07 -10.61 26.38
C GLY A 232 14.08 -9.57 26.97
N GLY A 233 12.83 -9.58 26.51
CA GLY A 233 11.79 -8.66 26.99
C GLY A 233 11.83 -7.25 26.39
N LYS A 234 12.83 -6.93 25.58
CA LYS A 234 13.00 -5.63 24.92
C LYS A 234 12.91 -5.77 23.42
N LEU A 235 12.57 -4.68 22.71
CA LEU A 235 12.60 -4.65 21.27
C LEU A 235 14.00 -5.02 20.74
N ASN A 236 14.05 -5.89 19.74
CA ASN A 236 15.30 -6.24 19.06
C ASN A 236 15.66 -5.15 18.04
N THR A 237 16.28 -4.08 18.49
CA THR A 237 16.63 -2.93 17.67
C THR A 237 17.54 -3.26 16.48
N ALA A 238 18.27 -4.38 16.53
CA ALA A 238 19.11 -4.83 15.42
C ALA A 238 18.32 -5.05 14.12
N ILE A 239 17.02 -5.40 14.21
CA ILE A 239 16.14 -5.55 13.03
C ILE A 239 16.07 -4.23 12.24
N PHE A 240 16.04 -3.12 12.94
CA PHE A 240 15.96 -1.76 12.39
C PHE A 240 17.33 -1.18 11.98
N GLU A 241 18.39 -1.98 12.15
CA GLU A 241 19.77 -1.69 11.76
C GLU A 241 20.28 -2.65 10.67
N GLY A 242 19.36 -3.26 9.90
CA GLY A 242 19.71 -4.16 8.80
C GLY A 242 19.98 -5.62 9.19
N ALA A 243 19.76 -6.01 10.45
CA ALA A 243 19.80 -7.41 10.86
C ALA A 243 18.41 -8.03 10.75
N THR A 244 18.02 -8.43 9.55
CA THR A 244 16.69 -8.99 9.25
C THR A 244 16.37 -10.26 10.04
N ILE A 245 15.08 -10.50 10.31
CA ILE A 245 14.58 -11.67 11.06
C ILE A 245 14.93 -12.98 10.34
N ASN A 246 14.83 -12.99 9.02
CA ASN A 246 15.16 -14.11 8.15
C ASN A 246 16.18 -13.67 7.08
N THR A 247 16.56 -14.59 6.20
CA THR A 247 17.43 -14.27 5.06
C THR A 247 16.64 -13.51 4.00
N PRO A 248 16.99 -12.25 3.70
CA PRO A 248 16.32 -11.44 2.69
C PRO A 248 16.84 -11.76 1.29
N SER A 249 16.10 -11.31 0.27
CA SER A 249 16.60 -11.26 -1.10
C SER A 249 17.49 -10.02 -1.29
N MET A 250 18.78 -10.21 -1.48
CA MET A 250 19.68 -9.07 -1.75
C MET A 250 19.40 -8.47 -3.13
N LEU A 251 18.98 -9.26 -4.12
CA LEU A 251 18.60 -8.72 -5.42
C LEU A 251 17.39 -7.78 -5.33
N ALA A 252 16.32 -8.19 -4.63
CA ALA A 252 15.17 -7.32 -4.38
C ALA A 252 15.54 -6.09 -3.53
N THR A 253 16.52 -6.21 -2.64
CA THR A 253 17.03 -5.08 -1.85
C THR A 253 17.74 -4.07 -2.75
N GLU A 254 18.60 -4.53 -3.68
CA GLU A 254 19.30 -3.62 -4.61
C GLU A 254 18.31 -2.97 -5.59
N ASP A 255 17.32 -3.71 -6.09
CA ASP A 255 16.25 -3.18 -6.92
C ASP A 255 15.43 -2.08 -6.19
N TYR A 256 15.14 -2.29 -4.91
CA TYR A 256 14.46 -1.29 -4.10
C TYR A 256 15.33 -0.05 -3.83
N ILE A 257 16.61 -0.24 -3.56
CA ILE A 257 17.55 0.88 -3.39
C ILE A 257 17.65 1.70 -4.67
N ASP A 258 17.73 1.05 -5.84
CA ASP A 258 17.80 1.74 -7.13
C ASP A 258 16.56 2.62 -7.35
N ALA A 259 15.37 2.12 -7.02
CA ALA A 259 14.13 2.91 -7.07
C ALA A 259 14.12 4.07 -6.07
N LEU A 260 14.64 3.90 -4.86
CA LEU A 260 14.76 4.96 -3.87
C LEU A 260 15.76 6.05 -4.32
N GLU A 261 16.93 5.64 -4.84
CA GLU A 261 17.95 6.56 -5.40
C GLU A 261 17.37 7.35 -6.57
N TRP A 262 16.58 6.71 -7.45
CA TRP A 262 15.85 7.38 -8.52
C TRP A 262 14.85 8.42 -7.98
N ALA A 263 14.02 8.05 -7.01
CA ALA A 263 13.06 8.96 -6.40
C ALA A 263 13.74 10.15 -5.73
N GLN A 264 14.88 9.93 -5.04
CA GLN A 264 15.69 10.98 -4.43
C GLN A 264 16.22 11.95 -5.50
N ALA A 265 16.79 11.42 -6.58
CA ALA A 265 17.34 12.22 -7.67
C ALA A 265 16.28 13.07 -8.39
N MET A 266 15.02 12.62 -8.43
CA MET A 266 13.90 13.38 -8.98
C MET A 266 13.40 14.54 -8.10
N GLY A 267 13.83 14.64 -6.86
CA GLY A 267 13.36 15.66 -5.91
C GLY A 267 12.63 15.08 -4.69
N GLY A 268 12.75 13.76 -4.45
CA GLY A 268 12.25 13.06 -3.28
C GLY A 268 10.74 12.96 -3.22
N ARG A 269 10.18 12.87 -2.00
CA ARG A 269 8.75 12.62 -1.79
C ARG A 269 7.83 13.62 -2.48
N LYS A 270 8.21 14.91 -2.50
CA LYS A 270 7.40 15.95 -3.13
C LYS A 270 7.20 15.68 -4.62
N ALA A 271 8.27 15.38 -5.34
CA ALA A 271 8.20 15.05 -6.75
C ALA A 271 7.38 13.78 -7.01
N MET A 272 7.51 12.77 -6.13
CA MET A 272 6.71 11.54 -6.22
C MET A 272 5.22 11.79 -6.03
N PHE A 273 4.83 12.64 -5.06
CA PHE A 273 3.44 13.05 -4.84
C PHE A 273 2.90 13.80 -6.05
N GLU A 274 3.63 14.80 -6.55
CA GLU A 274 3.25 15.60 -7.71
C GLU A 274 3.06 14.73 -8.97
N ARG A 275 3.91 13.73 -9.19
CA ARG A 275 3.75 12.78 -10.29
C ARG A 275 2.49 11.92 -10.14
N ALA A 276 2.25 11.36 -8.97
CA ALA A 276 1.06 10.55 -8.72
C ALA A 276 -0.23 11.38 -8.88
N ASP A 277 -0.23 12.62 -8.37
CA ASP A 277 -1.38 13.53 -8.50
C ASP A 277 -1.63 13.92 -9.97
N ALA A 278 -0.57 14.24 -10.74
CA ALA A 278 -0.69 14.57 -12.15
C ALA A 278 -1.22 13.39 -12.97
N ASN A 279 -0.70 12.18 -12.73
CA ASN A 279 -1.15 10.95 -13.36
C ASN A 279 -2.61 10.64 -13.05
N ALA A 280 -2.99 10.69 -11.77
CA ALA A 280 -4.36 10.46 -11.36
C ALA A 280 -5.32 11.49 -11.98
N LYS A 281 -4.90 12.75 -12.08
CA LYS A 281 -5.70 13.81 -12.69
C LYS A 281 -6.04 13.50 -14.15
N ILE A 282 -5.13 12.96 -14.94
CA ILE A 282 -5.39 12.56 -16.33
C ILE A 282 -6.54 11.57 -16.39
N VAL A 283 -6.48 10.51 -15.56
CA VAL A 283 -7.52 9.48 -15.50
C VAL A 283 -8.85 10.04 -14.98
N LEU A 284 -8.81 10.88 -13.95
CA LEU A 284 -10.02 11.49 -13.37
C LEU A 284 -10.72 12.42 -14.35
N ASP A 285 -9.97 13.28 -15.05
CA ASP A 285 -10.51 14.18 -16.07
C ASP A 285 -11.14 13.38 -17.23
N TRP A 286 -10.50 12.28 -17.65
CA TRP A 286 -11.05 11.40 -18.67
C TRP A 286 -12.35 10.71 -18.22
N ILE A 287 -12.40 10.23 -16.99
CA ILE A 287 -13.62 9.62 -16.43
C ILE A 287 -14.77 10.65 -16.41
N GLU A 288 -14.50 11.87 -15.97
CA GLU A 288 -15.49 12.97 -15.94
C GLU A 288 -16.00 13.35 -17.33
N ALA A 289 -15.12 13.36 -18.33
CA ALA A 289 -15.47 13.64 -19.72
C ALA A 289 -16.17 12.50 -20.43
N THR A 290 -16.27 11.30 -19.81
CA THR A 290 -16.76 10.07 -20.42
C THR A 290 -18.15 9.69 -19.86
N PRO A 291 -19.27 9.99 -20.55
CA PRO A 291 -20.62 9.85 -19.96
C PRO A 291 -21.01 8.44 -19.51
N TRP A 292 -20.35 7.41 -20.01
CA TRP A 292 -20.63 6.00 -19.70
C TRP A 292 -19.72 5.45 -18.60
N LEU A 293 -18.89 6.31 -17.97
CA LEU A 293 -18.06 5.99 -16.82
C LEU A 293 -18.41 6.90 -15.62
N ARG A 294 -18.11 6.43 -14.45
CA ARG A 294 -18.01 7.24 -13.24
C ARG A 294 -16.90 6.70 -12.34
N ASN A 295 -16.28 7.58 -11.56
CA ASN A 295 -15.37 7.14 -10.50
C ASN A 295 -16.13 6.24 -9.51
N MET A 296 -15.50 5.17 -9.05
CA MET A 296 -16.10 4.29 -8.04
C MET A 296 -16.35 5.04 -6.73
N VAL A 297 -15.47 5.99 -6.38
CA VAL A 297 -15.58 6.84 -5.19
C VAL A 297 -16.29 8.14 -5.55
N ALA A 298 -17.49 8.33 -5.02
CA ALA A 298 -18.30 9.51 -5.33
C ALA A 298 -17.69 10.81 -4.76
N ASP A 299 -17.24 10.77 -3.50
CA ASP A 299 -16.65 11.92 -2.81
C ASP A 299 -15.21 12.19 -3.28
N PRO A 300 -14.92 13.32 -3.96
CA PRO A 300 -13.58 13.62 -4.46
C PRO A 300 -12.50 13.65 -3.37
N ALA A 301 -12.82 14.04 -2.14
CA ALA A 301 -11.88 14.09 -1.03
C ALA A 301 -11.37 12.70 -0.61
N LYS A 302 -12.14 11.66 -0.92
CA LYS A 302 -11.83 10.26 -0.61
C LYS A 302 -11.21 9.49 -1.77
N ARG A 303 -10.99 10.12 -2.93
CA ARG A 303 -10.38 9.47 -4.10
C ARG A 303 -8.89 9.31 -3.91
N THR A 304 -8.37 8.14 -4.22
CA THR A 304 -6.93 7.89 -4.27
C THR A 304 -6.28 8.56 -5.48
N ASN A 305 -4.98 8.85 -5.37
CA ASN A 305 -4.12 9.30 -6.47
C ASN A 305 -3.22 8.17 -7.02
N THR A 306 -3.46 6.91 -6.62
CA THR A 306 -2.64 5.78 -7.07
C THR A 306 -3.44 4.75 -7.87
N GLY A 307 -4.34 4.00 -7.27
CA GLY A 307 -5.16 3.00 -7.94
C GLY A 307 -6.55 3.54 -8.27
N VAL A 308 -6.69 4.33 -9.34
CA VAL A 308 -7.97 4.94 -9.70
C VAL A 308 -8.94 3.88 -10.22
N CYS A 309 -10.02 3.64 -9.46
CA CYS A 309 -11.06 2.68 -9.80
C CYS A 309 -12.28 3.38 -10.39
N PHE A 310 -12.83 2.82 -11.46
CA PHE A 310 -14.01 3.37 -12.11
C PHE A 310 -14.95 2.27 -12.60
N VAL A 311 -16.23 2.60 -12.66
CA VAL A 311 -17.34 1.72 -13.01
C VAL A 311 -18.10 2.25 -14.20
N PHE A 312 -18.88 1.39 -14.81
CA PHE A 312 -19.71 1.69 -15.96
C PHE A 312 -21.07 2.23 -15.51
N GLN A 313 -21.70 3.07 -16.35
CA GLN A 313 -23.01 3.64 -16.11
C GLN A 313 -23.77 3.90 -17.41
N GLY A 314 -25.07 4.20 -17.28
CA GLY A 314 -25.95 4.58 -18.38
C GLY A 314 -26.79 3.42 -18.92
N GLU A 315 -27.82 3.75 -19.71
CA GLU A 315 -28.85 2.79 -20.18
C GLU A 315 -28.28 1.55 -20.86
N TRP A 316 -27.18 1.70 -21.60
CA TRP A 316 -26.51 0.58 -22.27
C TRP A 316 -25.96 -0.47 -21.29
N PHE A 317 -25.47 -0.03 -20.14
CA PHE A 317 -24.90 -0.91 -19.12
C PHE A 317 -25.99 -1.38 -18.12
N ASP A 318 -26.84 -0.45 -17.69
CA ASP A 318 -27.90 -0.72 -16.71
C ASP A 318 -28.96 -1.68 -17.26
N GLY A 319 -29.14 -1.74 -18.60
CA GLY A 319 -30.03 -2.68 -19.29
C GLY A 319 -29.47 -4.11 -19.45
N LEU A 320 -28.21 -4.35 -19.12
CA LEU A 320 -27.59 -5.67 -19.16
C LEU A 320 -28.01 -6.52 -17.94
N SER A 321 -28.03 -7.83 -18.11
CA SER A 321 -28.11 -8.76 -16.98
C SER A 321 -26.87 -8.68 -16.10
N ALA A 322 -26.92 -9.13 -14.84
CA ALA A 322 -25.79 -9.12 -13.91
C ALA A 322 -24.56 -9.87 -14.47
N ASP A 323 -24.78 -11.00 -15.15
CA ASP A 323 -23.69 -11.76 -15.78
C ASP A 323 -23.05 -11.01 -16.95
N GLU A 324 -23.85 -10.30 -17.73
CA GLU A 324 -23.36 -9.48 -18.84
C GLU A 324 -22.59 -8.27 -18.31
N GLN A 325 -23.07 -7.59 -17.26
CA GLN A 325 -22.37 -6.50 -16.60
C GLN A 325 -21.01 -6.97 -16.05
N ALA A 326 -20.98 -8.12 -15.38
CA ALA A 326 -19.74 -8.71 -14.86
C ALA A 326 -18.73 -9.04 -15.97
N ALA A 327 -19.21 -9.35 -17.17
CA ALA A 327 -18.34 -9.68 -18.30
C ALA A 327 -17.75 -8.45 -19.03
N VAL A 328 -18.33 -7.25 -18.86
CA VAL A 328 -17.90 -6.03 -19.58
C VAL A 328 -16.42 -5.68 -19.32
N PRO A 329 -15.94 -5.58 -18.06
CA PRO A 329 -14.55 -5.23 -17.81
C PRO A 329 -13.57 -6.17 -18.50
N GLY A 330 -13.82 -7.49 -18.40
CA GLY A 330 -12.96 -8.51 -18.99
C GLY A 330 -12.94 -8.47 -20.53
N LYS A 331 -14.04 -8.07 -21.18
CA LYS A 331 -14.06 -7.87 -22.65
C LYS A 331 -13.20 -6.68 -23.06
N ILE A 332 -13.34 -5.55 -22.38
CA ILE A 332 -12.55 -4.33 -22.64
C ILE A 332 -11.07 -4.63 -22.43
N TYR A 333 -10.74 -5.22 -21.28
CA TYR A 333 -9.38 -5.61 -20.94
C TYR A 333 -8.72 -6.44 -22.06
N LYS A 334 -9.36 -7.53 -22.48
CA LYS A 334 -8.85 -8.42 -23.55
C LYS A 334 -8.62 -7.69 -24.87
N MET A 335 -9.49 -6.73 -25.21
CA MET A 335 -9.34 -5.94 -26.45
C MET A 335 -8.09 -5.04 -26.36
N LEU A 336 -7.86 -4.35 -25.24
CA LEU A 336 -6.71 -3.47 -25.07
C LEU A 336 -5.41 -4.25 -24.92
N GLU A 337 -5.44 -5.40 -24.23
CA GLU A 337 -4.31 -6.31 -24.12
C GLU A 337 -3.90 -6.87 -25.51
N ALA A 338 -4.88 -7.31 -26.32
CA ALA A 338 -4.63 -7.82 -27.66
C ALA A 338 -4.00 -6.75 -28.60
N GLU A 339 -4.26 -5.47 -28.33
CA GLU A 339 -3.64 -4.36 -29.05
C GLU A 339 -2.29 -3.93 -28.44
N GLY A 340 -1.91 -4.45 -27.27
CA GLY A 340 -0.69 -4.08 -26.58
C GLY A 340 -0.69 -2.64 -26.05
N VAL A 341 -1.87 -2.12 -25.67
CA VAL A 341 -2.04 -0.73 -25.20
C VAL A 341 -2.44 -0.62 -23.72
N GLY A 342 -2.64 -1.74 -23.04
CA GLY A 342 -2.95 -1.75 -21.61
C GLY A 342 -2.91 -3.16 -21.04
N TYR A 343 -2.16 -3.34 -19.95
CA TYR A 343 -2.04 -4.59 -19.22
C TYR A 343 -2.43 -4.40 -17.74
N ASP A 344 -3.02 -5.44 -17.15
CA ASP A 344 -3.25 -5.58 -15.70
C ASP A 344 -4.11 -4.48 -15.05
N PHE A 345 -5.04 -3.89 -15.79
CA PHE A 345 -5.94 -2.83 -15.31
C PHE A 345 -7.36 -3.32 -14.97
N ASN A 346 -7.57 -4.62 -14.84
CA ASN A 346 -8.83 -5.19 -14.35
C ASN A 346 -9.17 -4.71 -12.94
N GLY A 347 -10.48 -4.57 -12.68
CA GLY A 347 -10.99 -4.49 -11.31
C GLY A 347 -10.61 -5.74 -10.51
N TYR A 348 -10.61 -5.64 -9.20
CA TYR A 348 -10.32 -6.77 -8.33
C TYR A 348 -11.51 -7.75 -8.35
N ARG A 349 -11.25 -9.04 -8.10
CA ARG A 349 -12.26 -10.11 -8.21
C ARG A 349 -13.51 -9.91 -7.36
N ASP A 350 -13.36 -9.27 -6.19
CA ASP A 350 -14.45 -9.03 -5.25
C ASP A 350 -15.08 -7.63 -5.42
N ALA A 351 -14.54 -6.80 -6.33
CA ALA A 351 -15.05 -5.48 -6.65
C ALA A 351 -16.27 -5.58 -7.58
N PRO A 352 -17.16 -4.58 -7.59
CA PRO A 352 -18.17 -4.47 -8.63
C PRO A 352 -17.53 -4.40 -10.01
N PRO A 353 -18.29 -4.67 -11.11
CA PRO A 353 -17.77 -4.59 -12.48
C PRO A 353 -17.07 -3.26 -12.74
N SER A 354 -15.74 -3.30 -12.80
CA SER A 354 -14.90 -2.09 -12.80
C SER A 354 -13.57 -2.31 -13.51
N LEU A 355 -12.91 -1.21 -13.81
CA LEU A 355 -11.52 -1.17 -14.23
C LEU A 355 -10.72 -0.32 -13.23
N ARG A 356 -9.42 -0.51 -13.22
CA ARG A 356 -8.52 0.18 -12.31
C ARG A 356 -7.21 0.51 -13.02
N ILE A 357 -6.83 1.78 -13.02
CA ILE A 357 -5.58 2.25 -13.60
C ILE A 357 -4.64 2.67 -12.48
N TRP A 358 -3.43 2.12 -12.50
CA TRP A 358 -2.39 2.55 -11.57
C TRP A 358 -1.74 3.84 -12.06
N CYS A 359 -1.70 4.85 -11.18
CA CYS A 359 -1.21 6.20 -11.43
C CYS A 359 0.02 6.56 -10.58
N GLY A 360 0.65 5.58 -9.91
CA GLY A 360 1.81 5.83 -9.04
C GLY A 360 2.98 6.48 -9.77
N GLY A 361 3.92 7.07 -9.00
CA GLY A 361 4.98 7.92 -9.52
C GLY A 361 5.96 7.27 -10.51
N THR A 362 5.98 5.95 -10.65
CA THR A 362 6.80 5.22 -11.64
C THR A 362 6.17 5.13 -13.02
N VAL A 363 4.89 5.51 -13.17
CA VAL A 363 4.21 5.59 -14.47
C VAL A 363 4.47 6.95 -15.10
N GLU A 364 4.73 6.98 -16.41
CA GLU A 364 4.84 8.22 -17.17
C GLU A 364 3.45 8.73 -17.57
N ALA A 365 3.25 10.05 -17.51
CA ALA A 365 1.98 10.68 -17.86
C ALA A 365 1.58 10.42 -19.31
N GLU A 366 2.57 10.30 -20.20
CA GLU A 366 2.41 10.03 -21.61
C GLU A 366 1.91 8.61 -21.90
N ASP A 367 2.10 7.68 -20.96
CA ASP A 367 1.61 6.29 -21.07
C ASP A 367 0.14 6.16 -20.67
N ILE A 368 -0.37 7.09 -19.86
CA ILE A 368 -1.77 7.14 -19.43
C ILE A 368 -2.66 7.77 -20.51
#